data_05027c7cb510da02d185acb42b5d6e28
#
_entry.id   05027c7cb510da02d185acb42b5d6e28
#
_cell.length_a   1.000
_cell.length_b   1.000
_cell.length_c   1.000
_cell.angle_alpha   90.00
_cell.angle_beta   90.00
_cell.angle_gamma   90.00
#
_symmetry.space_group_name_H-M   'P 1'
#
loop_
_entity.id
_entity.type
_entity.pdbx_description
1 polymer ?
#
loop_
_entity_poly.entity_id
_entity_poly.type
_entity_poly.pdbx_seq_one_letter_code
_entity_poly.pdbx_strand_id
1 'polypeptide(L)'
;MKFAMIGLGKMGLNLVKNAVDNGHEVVAFDLNADFVKAATDYSSAIEGASDIDDMLSKLPSPKAVWVMVPAGVPTNSTIDTLISKMDKGDIIIDGGNSNYKDNLEQNKRTTAAGIKFFDAGTSGGMNGARNGGNFMIGGDDAESWKIIEPLFKSIAEEDGYLYTGRLGS
;
A
#
# COMPACT_ATOMS: atom_id res chain seq x y z
N MET A 1 -7.31 3.59 -10.23
CA MET A 1 -6.12 4.43 -9.95
C MET A 1 -4.84 3.63 -10.22
N LYS A 2 -3.68 4.30 -10.34
CA LYS A 2 -2.36 3.66 -10.38
C LYS A 2 -1.65 3.88 -9.04
N PHE A 3 -1.13 2.79 -8.44
CA PHE A 3 -0.41 2.83 -7.16
C PHE A 3 0.74 1.82 -7.17
N ALA A 4 1.66 1.92 -6.21
CA ALA A 4 2.71 0.93 -6.03
C ALA A 4 2.41 -0.03 -4.88
N MET A 5 2.82 -1.29 -5.05
CA MET A 5 2.86 -2.30 -4.00
C MET A 5 4.30 -2.71 -3.73
N ILE A 6 4.77 -2.52 -2.50
CA ILE A 6 6.05 -3.04 -2.02
C ILE A 6 5.80 -4.28 -1.16
N GLY A 7 6.39 -5.38 -1.55
CA GLY A 7 6.18 -6.68 -0.92
C GLY A 7 5.11 -7.50 -1.64
N LEU A 8 5.56 -8.52 -2.35
CA LEU A 8 4.74 -9.39 -3.21
C LEU A 8 4.70 -10.82 -2.66
N GLY A 9 4.78 -10.96 -1.34
CA GLY A 9 4.50 -12.22 -0.67
C GLY A 9 3.04 -12.65 -0.86
N LYS A 10 2.62 -13.66 -0.11
CA LYS A 10 1.27 -14.26 -0.26
C LYS A 10 0.13 -13.24 -0.19
N MET A 11 0.22 -12.26 0.71
CA MET A 11 -0.82 -11.23 0.85
C MET A 11 -0.69 -10.18 -0.25
N GLY A 12 0.48 -9.57 -0.43
CA GLY A 12 0.69 -8.49 -1.40
C GLY A 12 0.38 -8.90 -2.82
N LEU A 13 0.82 -10.08 -3.27
CA LEU A 13 0.51 -10.58 -4.61
C LEU A 13 -1.01 -10.79 -4.82
N ASN A 14 -1.73 -11.31 -3.82
CA ASN A 14 -3.17 -11.50 -3.93
C ASN A 14 -3.93 -10.16 -3.95
N LEU A 15 -3.49 -9.16 -3.17
CA LEU A 15 -4.05 -7.80 -3.23
C LEU A 15 -3.79 -7.13 -4.58
N VAL A 16 -2.59 -7.30 -5.15
CA VAL A 16 -2.27 -6.80 -6.50
C VAL A 16 -3.19 -7.42 -7.55
N LYS A 17 -3.38 -8.74 -7.53
CA LYS A 17 -4.29 -9.44 -8.44
C LYS A 17 -5.73 -8.96 -8.30
N ASN A 18 -6.20 -8.82 -7.08
CA ASN A 18 -7.55 -8.30 -6.81
C ASN A 18 -7.69 -6.86 -7.35
N ALA A 19 -6.71 -6.00 -7.08
CA ALA A 19 -6.74 -4.61 -7.53
C ALA A 19 -6.81 -4.48 -9.07
N VAL A 20 -5.98 -5.23 -9.81
CA VAL A 20 -5.99 -5.15 -11.27
C VAL A 20 -7.25 -5.77 -11.89
N ASP A 21 -7.80 -6.82 -11.29
CA ASP A 21 -9.08 -7.39 -11.71
C ASP A 21 -10.25 -6.40 -11.51
N ASN A 22 -10.08 -5.43 -10.61
CA ASN A 22 -11.02 -4.34 -10.36
C ASN A 22 -10.63 -3.01 -11.06
N GLY A 23 -9.78 -3.08 -12.08
CA GLY A 23 -9.50 -1.96 -12.99
C GLY A 23 -8.44 -0.97 -12.51
N HIS A 24 -7.61 -1.34 -11.51
CA HIS A 24 -6.45 -0.55 -11.11
C HIS A 24 -5.20 -0.95 -11.88
N GLU A 25 -4.21 -0.05 -11.90
CA GLU A 25 -2.87 -0.30 -12.39
C GLU A 25 -1.90 -0.35 -11.21
N VAL A 26 -0.94 -1.27 -11.25
CA VAL A 26 -0.01 -1.47 -10.14
C VAL A 26 1.44 -1.43 -10.62
N VAL A 27 2.28 -0.66 -9.93
CA VAL A 27 3.73 -0.79 -10.01
C VAL A 27 4.18 -1.72 -8.90
N ALA A 28 4.69 -2.89 -9.24
CA ALA A 28 5.01 -3.95 -8.30
C ALA A 28 6.52 -4.01 -8.02
N PHE A 29 6.88 -3.97 -6.74
CA PHE A 29 8.27 -4.09 -6.30
C PHE A 29 8.41 -5.08 -5.15
N ASP A 30 9.43 -5.91 -5.24
CA ASP A 30 9.89 -6.82 -4.18
C ASP A 30 11.41 -7.01 -4.31
N LEU A 31 12.09 -7.30 -3.21
CA LEU A 31 13.51 -7.65 -3.23
C LEU A 31 13.78 -8.97 -3.96
N ASN A 32 12.78 -9.84 -4.05
CA ASN A 32 12.84 -11.07 -4.83
C ASN A 32 12.25 -10.84 -6.23
N ALA A 33 13.12 -10.84 -7.23
CA ALA A 33 12.74 -10.64 -8.64
C ALA A 33 11.73 -11.69 -9.16
N ASP A 34 11.72 -12.90 -8.62
CA ASP A 34 10.75 -13.95 -9.02
C ASP A 34 9.32 -13.55 -8.61
N PHE A 35 9.16 -12.85 -7.48
CA PHE A 35 7.85 -12.33 -7.06
C PHE A 35 7.37 -11.20 -7.97
N VAL A 36 8.28 -10.31 -8.38
CA VAL A 36 7.96 -9.26 -9.37
C VAL A 36 7.53 -9.90 -10.67
N LYS A 37 8.29 -10.90 -11.16
CA LYS A 37 7.95 -11.66 -12.38
C LYS A 37 6.58 -12.34 -12.26
N ALA A 38 6.29 -13.01 -11.15
CA ALA A 38 5.01 -13.66 -10.93
C ALA A 38 3.82 -12.67 -10.93
N ALA A 39 4.06 -11.43 -10.49
CA ALA A 39 3.05 -10.38 -10.55
C ALA A 39 2.85 -9.89 -11.99
N THR A 40 3.92 -9.58 -12.72
CA THR A 40 3.85 -9.08 -14.10
C THR A 40 3.33 -10.11 -15.08
N ASP A 41 3.59 -11.40 -14.86
CA ASP A 41 3.05 -12.49 -15.69
C ASP A 41 1.52 -12.63 -15.55
N TYR A 42 0.93 -12.08 -14.48
CA TYR A 42 -0.51 -12.17 -14.22
C TYR A 42 -1.33 -11.22 -15.11
N SER A 43 -0.89 -9.98 -15.29
CA SER A 43 -1.64 -8.97 -16.05
C SER A 43 -0.73 -7.88 -16.60
N SER A 44 -1.05 -7.38 -17.80
CA SER A 44 -0.39 -6.22 -18.40
C SER A 44 -0.65 -4.89 -17.63
N ALA A 45 -1.62 -4.87 -16.71
CA ALA A 45 -1.87 -3.76 -15.81
C ALA A 45 -0.88 -3.71 -14.63
N ILE A 46 0.04 -4.68 -14.54
CA ILE A 46 1.09 -4.72 -13.53
C ILE A 46 2.42 -4.44 -14.20
N GLU A 47 3.07 -3.36 -13.78
CA GLU A 47 4.39 -2.98 -14.22
C GLU A 47 5.42 -3.30 -13.12
N GLY A 48 6.46 -4.06 -13.44
CA GLY A 48 7.52 -4.38 -12.50
C GLY A 48 8.49 -3.22 -12.32
N ALA A 49 9.06 -3.09 -11.13
CA ALA A 49 10.12 -2.14 -10.84
C ALA A 49 11.39 -2.85 -10.38
N SER A 50 12.55 -2.32 -10.78
CA SER A 50 13.87 -2.85 -10.42
C SER A 50 14.32 -2.41 -9.02
N ASP A 51 13.90 -1.24 -8.60
CA ASP A 51 14.19 -0.63 -7.32
C ASP A 51 13.13 0.43 -6.95
N ILE A 52 13.30 1.07 -5.80
CA ILE A 52 12.34 2.08 -5.31
C ILE A 52 12.34 3.34 -6.20
N ASP A 53 13.48 3.78 -6.73
CA ASP A 53 13.53 4.97 -7.60
C ASP A 53 12.80 4.71 -8.92
N ASP A 54 13.04 3.56 -9.53
CA ASP A 54 12.33 3.11 -10.73
C ASP A 54 10.83 3.00 -10.46
N MET A 55 10.43 2.39 -9.32
CA MET A 55 9.04 2.30 -8.90
C MET A 55 8.36 3.68 -8.79
N LEU A 56 8.99 4.61 -8.08
CA LEU A 56 8.44 5.96 -7.88
C LEU A 56 8.35 6.76 -9.19
N SER A 57 9.30 6.55 -10.12
CA SER A 57 9.29 7.22 -11.42
C SER A 57 8.10 6.85 -12.31
N LYS A 58 7.49 5.69 -12.06
CA LYS A 58 6.35 5.13 -12.82
C LYS A 58 4.99 5.53 -12.27
N LEU A 59 4.95 6.28 -11.16
CA LEU A 59 3.71 6.70 -10.49
C LEU A 59 3.31 8.13 -10.84
N PRO A 60 2.00 8.40 -11.01
CA PRO A 60 1.50 9.77 -11.11
C PRO A 60 1.54 10.46 -9.73
N SER A 61 1.60 11.79 -9.73
CA SER A 61 1.48 12.59 -8.51
C SER A 61 0.01 12.91 -8.19
N PRO A 62 -0.41 12.86 -6.92
CA PRO A 62 0.37 12.39 -5.77
C PRO A 62 0.59 10.87 -5.87
N LYS A 63 1.84 10.44 -5.57
CA LYS A 63 2.18 9.02 -5.58
C LYS A 63 1.52 8.30 -4.39
N ALA A 64 0.99 7.11 -4.62
CA ALA A 64 0.46 6.26 -3.56
C ALA A 64 1.26 4.95 -3.51
N VAL A 65 1.83 4.63 -2.36
CA VAL A 65 2.66 3.44 -2.14
C VAL A 65 2.10 2.62 -0.99
N TRP A 66 1.71 1.38 -1.26
CA TRP A 66 1.25 0.43 -0.26
C TRP A 66 2.38 -0.53 0.13
N VAL A 67 2.76 -0.51 1.40
CA VAL A 67 3.86 -1.33 1.97
C VAL A 67 3.26 -2.58 2.61
N MET A 68 3.59 -3.74 2.06
CA MET A 68 3.11 -5.07 2.47
C MET A 68 4.27 -6.00 2.84
N VAL A 69 5.23 -5.48 3.60
CA VAL A 69 6.37 -6.25 4.11
C VAL A 69 6.17 -6.60 5.59
N PRO A 70 6.92 -7.55 6.16
CA PRO A 70 6.79 -7.91 7.57
C PRO A 70 6.91 -6.70 8.49
N ALA A 71 6.05 -6.65 9.53
CA ALA A 71 6.05 -5.60 10.53
C ALA A 71 7.42 -5.46 11.25
N GLY A 72 7.67 -4.31 11.84
CA GLY A 72 8.89 -4.00 12.56
C GLY A 72 9.98 -3.43 11.66
N VAL A 73 11.21 -3.95 11.76
CA VAL A 73 12.37 -3.40 11.05
C VAL A 73 12.18 -3.31 9.53
N PRO A 74 11.67 -4.35 8.83
CA PRO A 74 11.45 -4.27 7.38
C PRO A 74 10.51 -3.13 6.98
N THR A 75 9.38 -2.99 7.66
CA THR A 75 8.41 -1.91 7.40
C THR A 75 9.02 -0.55 7.71
N ASN A 76 9.65 -0.38 8.87
CA ASN A 76 10.23 0.89 9.28
C ASN A 76 11.33 1.36 8.31
N SER A 77 12.25 0.47 7.91
CA SER A 77 13.32 0.81 6.98
C SER A 77 12.80 1.14 5.57
N THR A 78 11.75 0.46 5.14
CA THR A 78 11.08 0.77 3.87
C THR A 78 10.45 2.16 3.90
N ILE A 79 9.71 2.48 4.98
CA ILE A 79 9.08 3.79 5.16
C ILE A 79 10.15 4.90 5.23
N ASP A 80 11.26 4.70 5.94
CA ASP A 80 12.36 5.67 6.00
C ASP A 80 12.97 5.92 4.62
N THR A 81 13.13 4.87 3.83
CA THR A 81 13.59 5.01 2.43
C THR A 81 12.61 5.80 1.60
N LEU A 82 11.31 5.53 1.71
CA LEU A 82 10.26 6.26 1.01
C LEU A 82 10.24 7.74 1.41
N ILE A 83 10.33 8.05 2.71
CA ILE A 83 10.39 9.42 3.22
C ILE A 83 11.56 10.21 2.58
N SER A 84 12.70 9.58 2.35
CA SER A 84 13.86 10.23 1.73
C SER A 84 13.71 10.50 0.23
N LYS A 85 12.73 9.89 -0.44
CA LYS A 85 12.60 9.87 -1.91
C LYS A 85 11.26 10.41 -2.44
N MET A 86 10.23 10.44 -1.61
CA MET A 86 8.88 10.88 -2.00
C MET A 86 8.71 12.38 -1.77
N ASP A 87 7.77 12.96 -2.50
CA ASP A 87 7.46 14.38 -2.47
C ASP A 87 6.36 14.70 -1.45
N LYS A 88 6.26 15.97 -1.07
CA LYS A 88 5.15 16.45 -0.21
C LYS A 88 3.81 16.19 -0.89
N GLY A 89 2.87 15.66 -0.13
CA GLY A 89 1.53 15.30 -0.60
C GLY A 89 1.42 13.87 -1.12
N ASP A 90 2.54 13.16 -1.31
CA ASP A 90 2.51 11.73 -1.61
C ASP A 90 1.95 10.91 -0.43
N ILE A 91 1.51 9.70 -0.69
CA ILE A 91 0.77 8.86 0.26
C ILE A 91 1.52 7.56 0.50
N ILE A 92 1.73 7.21 1.77
CA ILE A 92 2.21 5.89 2.21
C ILE A 92 1.09 5.19 2.96
N ILE A 93 0.86 3.91 2.62
CA ILE A 93 -0.09 3.02 3.30
C ILE A 93 0.72 1.89 3.92
N ASP A 94 0.72 1.76 5.24
CA ASP A 94 1.30 0.61 5.95
C ASP A 94 0.24 -0.50 6.06
N GLY A 95 0.45 -1.59 5.35
CA GLY A 95 -0.39 -2.80 5.40
C GLY A 95 0.29 -3.98 6.08
N GLY A 96 1.43 -3.78 6.73
CA GLY A 96 2.23 -4.83 7.35
C GLY A 96 1.67 -5.38 8.67
N ASN A 97 0.46 -4.98 9.10
CA ASN A 97 -0.09 -5.27 10.42
C ASN A 97 0.85 -4.84 11.56
N SER A 98 1.40 -3.65 11.43
CA SER A 98 2.28 -3.04 12.41
C SER A 98 1.57 -2.79 13.73
N ASN A 99 2.32 -2.78 14.83
CA ASN A 99 1.76 -2.35 16.11
C ASN A 99 1.34 -0.87 16.02
N TYR A 100 0.19 -0.51 16.60
CA TYR A 100 -0.33 0.87 16.56
C TYR A 100 0.67 1.93 17.05
N LYS A 101 1.58 1.56 18.00
CA LYS A 101 2.63 2.48 18.47
C LYS A 101 3.66 2.77 17.38
N ASP A 102 3.97 1.76 16.57
CA ASP A 102 4.88 1.94 15.42
C ASP A 102 4.20 2.83 14.37
N ASN A 103 2.89 2.64 14.13
CA ASN A 103 2.12 3.48 13.21
C ASN A 103 2.09 4.95 13.65
N LEU A 104 1.95 5.22 14.95
CA LEU A 104 2.02 6.59 15.48
C LEU A 104 3.41 7.23 15.23
N GLU A 105 4.48 6.47 15.40
CA GLU A 105 5.83 6.97 15.17
C GLU A 105 6.16 7.14 13.68
N GLN A 106 5.69 6.22 12.85
CA GLN A 106 5.76 6.33 11.39
C GLN A 106 5.03 7.58 10.90
N ASN A 107 3.81 7.84 11.42
CA ASN A 107 3.04 9.02 11.07
C ASN A 107 3.76 10.33 11.42
N LYS A 108 4.41 10.40 12.58
CA LYS A 108 5.19 11.60 12.94
C LYS A 108 6.28 11.88 11.93
N ARG A 109 7.02 10.85 11.52
CA ARG A 109 8.14 10.97 10.57
C ARG A 109 7.65 11.35 9.17
N THR A 110 6.60 10.71 8.68
CA THR A 110 6.00 11.02 7.37
C THR A 110 5.38 12.42 7.35
N THR A 111 4.65 12.80 8.38
CA THR A 111 4.06 14.14 8.51
C THR A 111 5.14 15.23 8.54
N ALA A 112 6.25 15.01 9.26
CA ALA A 112 7.38 15.95 9.28
C ALA A 112 7.97 16.17 7.88
N ALA A 113 7.93 15.16 7.01
CA ALA A 113 8.35 15.26 5.61
C ALA A 113 7.24 15.80 4.67
N GLY A 114 6.04 16.02 5.18
CA GLY A 114 4.87 16.45 4.38
C GLY A 114 4.18 15.33 3.61
N ILE A 115 4.52 14.07 3.90
CA ILE A 115 3.93 12.86 3.31
C ILE A 115 2.71 12.44 4.13
N LYS A 116 1.66 11.99 3.46
CA LYS A 116 0.43 11.49 4.08
C LYS A 116 0.57 10.02 4.43
N PHE A 117 0.14 9.66 5.62
CA PHE A 117 0.28 8.30 6.14
C PHE A 117 -1.08 7.70 6.51
N PHE A 118 -1.25 6.45 6.10
CA PHE A 118 -2.40 5.62 6.47
C PHE A 118 -1.89 4.27 6.97
N ASP A 119 -2.52 3.73 8.00
CA ASP A 119 -2.39 2.33 8.37
C ASP A 119 -3.62 1.56 7.86
N ALA A 120 -3.40 0.36 7.36
CA ALA A 120 -4.45 -0.47 6.79
C ALA A 120 -4.36 -1.89 7.33
N GLY A 121 -5.16 -2.19 8.35
CA GLY A 121 -5.36 -3.54 8.83
C GLY A 121 -6.13 -4.36 7.80
N THR A 122 -5.60 -5.53 7.43
CA THR A 122 -6.21 -6.43 6.45
C THR A 122 -6.63 -7.74 7.14
N SER A 123 -7.88 -8.11 7.01
CA SER A 123 -8.45 -9.36 7.52
C SER A 123 -9.01 -10.22 6.37
N GLY A 124 -9.12 -11.55 6.61
CA GLY A 124 -9.61 -12.51 5.60
C GLY A 124 -8.51 -13.39 5.00
N GLY A 125 -7.25 -13.23 5.40
CA GLY A 125 -6.14 -14.02 4.92
C GLY A 125 -5.93 -13.94 3.40
N MET A 126 -5.30 -14.95 2.80
CA MET A 126 -5.03 -14.98 1.36
C MET A 126 -6.30 -14.95 0.51
N ASN A 127 -7.36 -15.60 0.97
CA ASN A 127 -8.62 -15.63 0.25
C ASN A 127 -9.30 -14.26 0.25
N GLY A 128 -9.32 -13.57 1.39
CA GLY A 128 -9.83 -12.21 1.47
C GLY A 128 -9.01 -11.24 0.62
N ALA A 129 -7.68 -11.31 0.69
CA ALA A 129 -6.81 -10.50 -0.16
C ALA A 129 -7.09 -10.69 -1.65
N ARG A 130 -7.43 -11.91 -2.08
CA ARG A 130 -7.69 -12.24 -3.49
C ARG A 130 -9.11 -11.91 -3.95
N ASN A 131 -10.13 -12.14 -3.14
CA ASN A 131 -11.52 -12.20 -3.57
C ASN A 131 -12.44 -11.19 -2.86
N GLY A 132 -11.92 -10.36 -2.00
CA GLY A 132 -12.64 -9.39 -1.19
C GLY A 132 -12.35 -9.62 0.29
N GLY A 133 -11.60 -8.70 0.88
CA GLY A 133 -11.22 -8.73 2.29
C GLY A 133 -11.91 -7.67 3.10
N ASN A 134 -11.63 -7.68 4.41
CA ASN A 134 -12.03 -6.60 5.30
C ASN A 134 -10.83 -5.71 5.59
N PHE A 135 -11.03 -4.42 5.47
CA PHE A 135 -9.99 -3.41 5.67
C PHE A 135 -10.44 -2.39 6.71
N MET A 136 -9.60 -2.16 7.72
CA MET A 136 -9.73 -1.03 8.62
C MET A 136 -8.60 -0.05 8.31
N ILE A 137 -8.95 1.17 7.93
CA ILE A 137 -7.99 2.15 7.48
C ILE A 137 -7.98 3.35 8.43
N GLY A 138 -6.84 3.59 9.05
CA GLY A 138 -6.58 4.76 9.89
C GLY A 138 -5.75 5.81 9.16
N GLY A 139 -6.03 7.08 9.43
CA GLY A 139 -5.27 8.20 8.87
C GLY A 139 -5.95 9.52 9.15
N ASP A 140 -5.15 10.59 9.29
CA ASP A 140 -5.65 11.90 9.74
C ASP A 140 -5.98 12.86 8.58
N ASP A 141 -5.75 12.46 7.32
CA ASP A 141 -5.93 13.32 6.15
C ASP A 141 -7.11 12.88 5.28
N ALA A 142 -8.28 13.47 5.53
CA ALA A 142 -9.52 13.12 4.83
C ALA A 142 -9.47 13.44 3.32
N GLU A 143 -8.68 14.41 2.87
CA GLU A 143 -8.58 14.73 1.44
C GLU A 143 -7.75 13.68 0.71
N SER A 144 -6.64 13.23 1.29
CA SER A 144 -5.85 12.14 0.72
C SER A 144 -6.58 10.80 0.80
N TRP A 145 -7.46 10.61 1.82
CA TRP A 145 -8.33 9.44 1.88
C TRP A 145 -9.19 9.30 0.61
N LYS A 146 -9.78 10.39 0.13
CA LYS A 146 -10.61 10.39 -1.09
C LYS A 146 -9.85 9.89 -2.33
N ILE A 147 -8.53 10.00 -2.34
CA ILE A 147 -7.67 9.53 -3.45
C ILE A 147 -7.56 8.01 -3.42
N ILE A 148 -7.39 7.42 -2.23
CA ILE A 148 -7.16 5.97 -2.07
C ILE A 148 -8.43 5.17 -1.76
N GLU A 149 -9.52 5.81 -1.33
CA GLU A 149 -10.80 5.14 -1.04
C GLU A 149 -11.30 4.27 -2.20
N PRO A 150 -11.24 4.70 -3.49
CA PRO A 150 -11.69 3.86 -4.60
C PRO A 150 -10.97 2.52 -4.69
N LEU A 151 -9.70 2.46 -4.27
CA LEU A 151 -8.95 1.21 -4.22
C LEU A 151 -9.57 0.27 -3.18
N PHE A 152 -9.68 0.71 -1.92
CA PHE A 152 -10.24 -0.13 -0.84
C PHE A 152 -11.67 -0.55 -1.11
N LYS A 153 -12.50 0.37 -1.62
CA LYS A 153 -13.89 0.08 -1.99
C LYS A 153 -13.99 -1.02 -3.04
N SER A 154 -13.07 -1.09 -3.99
CA SER A 154 -13.13 -2.04 -5.09
C SER A 154 -12.62 -3.43 -4.73
N ILE A 155 -11.67 -3.52 -3.77
CA ILE A 155 -11.03 -4.79 -3.38
C ILE A 155 -11.61 -5.41 -2.11
N ALA A 156 -12.46 -4.67 -1.38
CA ALA A 156 -13.16 -5.17 -0.21
C ALA A 156 -14.36 -6.05 -0.59
N GLU A 157 -14.78 -6.91 0.33
CA GLU A 157 -16.10 -7.50 0.25
C GLU A 157 -17.19 -6.43 0.47
N GLU A 158 -18.46 -6.78 0.28
CA GLU A 158 -19.57 -5.86 0.53
C GLU A 158 -19.51 -5.36 1.98
N ASP A 159 -19.53 -4.03 2.18
CA ASP A 159 -19.32 -3.35 3.47
C ASP A 159 -18.00 -3.71 4.18
N GLY A 160 -17.01 -4.24 3.46
CA GLY A 160 -15.77 -4.77 4.00
C GLY A 160 -14.66 -3.73 4.21
N TYR A 161 -14.92 -2.42 4.14
CA TYR A 161 -13.91 -1.43 4.49
C TYR A 161 -14.47 -0.34 5.40
N LEU A 162 -13.63 0.15 6.30
CA LEU A 162 -13.97 1.24 7.22
C LEU A 162 -12.79 2.22 7.32
N TYR A 163 -13.05 3.49 7.03
CA TYR A 163 -12.13 4.57 7.35
C TYR A 163 -12.43 5.12 8.73
N THR A 164 -11.48 4.99 9.66
CA THR A 164 -11.67 5.37 11.07
C THR A 164 -11.39 6.86 11.33
N GLY A 165 -10.73 7.56 10.40
CA GLY A 165 -10.34 8.95 10.56
C GLY A 165 -9.23 9.19 11.59
N ARG A 166 -8.63 8.12 12.13
CA ARG A 166 -7.51 8.16 13.09
C ARG A 166 -6.59 6.97 12.84
N LEU A 167 -5.32 7.14 13.20
CA LEU A 167 -4.34 6.05 13.15
C LEU A 167 -4.57 5.02 14.25
N GLY A 168 -4.10 3.80 13.99
CA GLY A 168 -4.22 2.69 14.93
C GLY A 168 -5.54 1.94 14.79
N SER A 169 -5.98 1.77 13.56
CA SER A 169 -7.18 1.00 13.20
C SER A 169 -7.05 -0.49 13.48
#